data_13de3d889debc954bd32eff6eac3fe1f
#
_entry.id   13de3d889debc954bd32eff6eac3fe1f
#
_cell.length_a   1.000
_cell.length_b   1.000
_cell.length_c   1.000
_cell.angle_alpha   90.00
_cell.angle_beta   90.00
_cell.angle_gamma   90.00
#
_symmetry.space_group_name_H-M   'P 1'
#
loop_
_entity.id
_entity.type
_entity.pdbx_description
1 polymer ?
#
loop_
_entity_poly.entity_id
_entity_poly.type
_entity_poly.pdbx_seq_one_letter_code
_entity_poly.pdbx_strand_id
1 'polypeptide(L)'
;MREHTYLRKDSIYNEDLFFKSVNKLAKIPAWKQTDARIIERTKDTLDFHFFLVPQKKYQTDYSLESSINTGDFTSGNLIGLSLNYSLNNFNVWKRAIQSNTNLSGGAELNFSKPYDTLSSKGNLVQTIQFSLSHSYIFPRLLLPIKSLNNIFSNVENKRTIITGSAAYTERFETFKLRNFNLNFGYEWKKKNNLILWKPLNVELYNIDTLPGLDTIFKNNPYLRNSFNTGNVVGFGLGSINLTKTLIGKHNPKNSHFIRLGIDESGLATSLFNKLDEKVYKYLKFEAEYRFVQKQPKSEIAYRLFSGVGIPLGGKSLPFFKQYSAGGPYSMRAWGLRQLGLGYSILNDTIPETSFRDLFGDMQLEANFEYRFNVATIGPMKLASTLFTDIGNVWNVKKDAADPDAEFSLNHFTKDIAIALGTGLRLDFSYFLIRVDFAYKVKDPGRITNNGWMSIKDFTWKEVRNNQGKTEIRNYAFQLGIGLPF
;
A
#
# COMPACT_ATOMS: atom_id res chain seq x y z
N MET A 1 29.43 -5.63 -18.82
CA MET A 1 28.89 -5.77 -20.19
C MET A 1 28.55 -7.19 -20.58
N ARG A 2 29.45 -8.17 -20.46
CA ARG A 2 29.17 -9.58 -20.85
C ARG A 2 27.88 -10.17 -20.24
N GLU A 3 27.52 -9.81 -19.02
CA GLU A 3 26.29 -10.30 -18.37
C GLU A 3 25.01 -9.63 -18.92
N HIS A 4 25.15 -8.54 -19.65
CA HIS A 4 24.04 -7.77 -20.21
C HIS A 4 23.85 -7.97 -21.72
N THR A 5 24.67 -8.82 -22.35
CA THR A 5 24.53 -9.21 -23.74
C THR A 5 24.24 -10.69 -23.87
N TYR A 6 23.40 -11.07 -24.81
CA TYR A 6 23.13 -12.47 -25.17
C TYR A 6 24.05 -12.96 -26.28
N LEU A 7 24.80 -12.03 -26.92
CA LEU A 7 25.77 -12.35 -27.94
C LEU A 7 27.03 -12.96 -27.33
N ARG A 8 27.50 -14.04 -27.86
CA ARG A 8 28.72 -14.71 -27.43
C ARG A 8 29.70 -14.77 -28.57
N LYS A 9 31.00 -14.70 -28.25
CA LYS A 9 32.07 -14.90 -29.20
C LYS A 9 31.95 -16.31 -29.79
N ASP A 10 32.22 -16.43 -31.08
CA ASP A 10 32.22 -17.69 -31.81
C ASP A 10 30.88 -18.44 -31.82
N SER A 11 29.76 -17.72 -31.72
CA SER A 11 28.42 -18.24 -31.88
C SER A 11 27.78 -17.78 -33.19
N ILE A 12 26.86 -18.57 -33.71
CA ILE A 12 26.06 -18.23 -34.90
C ILE A 12 25.27 -16.95 -34.62
N TYR A 13 25.23 -16.02 -35.56
CA TYR A 13 24.46 -14.82 -35.48
C TYR A 13 22.95 -15.14 -35.35
N ASN A 14 22.32 -14.44 -34.41
CA ASN A 14 20.88 -14.50 -34.23
C ASN A 14 20.36 -13.10 -33.99
N GLU A 15 19.51 -12.63 -34.89
CA GLU A 15 18.96 -11.26 -34.88
C GLU A 15 18.14 -10.98 -33.60
N ASP A 16 17.33 -11.95 -33.14
CA ASP A 16 16.56 -11.81 -31.90
C ASP A 16 17.46 -11.59 -30.69
N LEU A 17 18.59 -12.29 -30.60
CA LEU A 17 19.55 -12.14 -29.51
C LEU A 17 20.28 -10.81 -29.58
N PHE A 18 20.51 -10.29 -30.79
CA PHE A 18 21.06 -8.94 -31.00
C PHE A 18 20.12 -7.89 -30.47
N PHE A 19 18.85 -7.85 -30.91
CA PHE A 19 17.88 -6.89 -30.43
C PHE A 19 17.58 -7.03 -28.93
N LYS A 20 17.53 -8.23 -28.41
CA LYS A 20 17.41 -8.48 -26.95
C LYS A 20 18.59 -7.89 -26.18
N SER A 21 19.82 -7.97 -26.74
CA SER A 21 21.01 -7.40 -26.12
C SER A 21 20.97 -5.87 -26.12
N VAL A 22 20.63 -5.25 -27.26
CA VAL A 22 20.47 -3.78 -27.35
C VAL A 22 19.40 -3.29 -26.35
N ASN A 23 18.23 -3.91 -26.35
CA ASN A 23 17.14 -3.56 -25.45
C ASN A 23 17.52 -3.74 -23.97
N LYS A 24 18.31 -4.77 -23.64
CA LYS A 24 18.77 -4.99 -22.27
C LYS A 24 19.77 -3.93 -21.82
N LEU A 25 20.68 -3.52 -22.71
CA LEU A 25 21.62 -2.43 -22.43
C LEU A 25 20.89 -1.09 -22.29
N ALA A 26 19.91 -0.80 -23.15
CA ALA A 26 19.11 0.42 -23.10
C ALA A 26 18.29 0.56 -21.81
N LYS A 27 17.96 -0.54 -21.14
CA LYS A 27 17.27 -0.54 -19.84
C LYS A 27 18.17 -0.23 -18.64
N ILE A 28 19.50 -0.10 -18.86
CA ILE A 28 20.44 0.27 -17.81
C ILE A 28 20.44 1.80 -17.70
N PRO A 29 20.01 2.38 -16.58
CA PRO A 29 19.86 3.85 -16.45
C PRO A 29 21.16 4.64 -16.42
N ALA A 30 22.31 3.98 -16.41
CA ALA A 30 23.61 4.64 -16.58
C ALA A 30 23.81 5.23 -17.98
N TRP A 31 22.96 4.85 -18.94
CA TRP A 31 23.03 5.26 -20.33
C TRP A 31 21.79 6.08 -20.71
N LYS A 32 21.99 7.25 -21.28
CA LYS A 32 20.92 8.05 -21.88
C LYS A 32 20.44 7.46 -23.20
N GLN A 33 21.37 6.92 -23.97
CA GLN A 33 21.11 6.35 -25.28
C GLN A 33 22.01 5.15 -25.50
N THR A 34 21.46 4.11 -26.11
CA THR A 34 22.18 2.92 -26.55
C THR A 34 21.90 2.70 -28.01
N ASP A 35 22.94 2.66 -28.80
CA ASP A 35 22.91 2.32 -30.22
C ASP A 35 23.82 1.13 -30.48
N ALA A 36 23.59 0.39 -31.56
CA ALA A 36 24.41 -0.74 -31.92
C ALA A 36 24.48 -0.87 -33.44
N ARG A 37 25.69 -1.17 -33.93
CA ARG A 37 25.94 -1.41 -35.35
C ARG A 37 26.58 -2.76 -35.54
N ILE A 38 26.20 -3.42 -36.63
CA ILE A 38 26.80 -4.68 -37.08
C ILE A 38 27.78 -4.30 -38.18
N ILE A 39 29.02 -4.77 -38.06
CA ILE A 39 30.07 -4.55 -39.04
C ILE A 39 30.53 -5.91 -39.54
N GLU A 40 30.46 -6.12 -40.84
CA GLU A 40 30.97 -7.31 -41.48
C GLU A 40 32.50 -7.23 -41.48
N ARG A 41 33.14 -8.17 -40.78
CA ARG A 41 34.60 -8.24 -40.67
C ARG A 41 35.19 -9.13 -41.78
N THR A 42 34.54 -10.26 -42.03
CA THR A 42 34.80 -11.18 -43.11
C THR A 42 33.48 -11.75 -43.59
N LYS A 43 33.51 -12.54 -44.73
CA LYS A 43 32.29 -13.19 -45.22
C LYS A 43 31.52 -14.04 -44.18
N ASP A 44 32.23 -14.52 -43.15
CA ASP A 44 31.71 -15.45 -42.14
C ASP A 44 31.76 -14.87 -40.71
N THR A 45 32.18 -13.59 -40.54
CA THR A 45 32.38 -13.03 -39.20
C THR A 45 31.79 -11.64 -39.11
N LEU A 46 30.96 -11.42 -38.07
CA LEU A 46 30.34 -10.14 -37.74
C LEU A 46 30.90 -9.59 -36.43
N ASP A 47 31.24 -8.31 -36.42
CA ASP A 47 31.60 -7.55 -35.24
C ASP A 47 30.41 -6.69 -34.80
N PHE A 48 30.13 -6.64 -33.48
CA PHE A 48 29.05 -5.85 -32.89
C PHE A 48 29.64 -4.67 -32.14
N HIS A 49 29.34 -3.47 -32.58
CA HIS A 49 29.78 -2.23 -31.96
C HIS A 49 28.60 -1.61 -31.19
N PHE A 50 28.71 -1.51 -29.88
CA PHE A 50 27.73 -0.85 -29.01
C PHE A 50 28.20 0.55 -28.66
N PHE A 51 27.38 1.54 -28.96
CA PHE A 51 27.62 2.95 -28.65
C PHE A 51 26.73 3.32 -27.45
N LEU A 52 27.37 3.65 -26.32
CA LEU A 52 26.69 3.94 -25.07
C LEU A 52 26.94 5.40 -24.70
N VAL A 53 25.90 6.21 -24.75
CA VAL A 53 25.95 7.60 -24.33
C VAL A 53 25.65 7.66 -22.82
N PRO A 54 26.58 8.13 -21.97
CA PRO A 54 26.35 8.17 -20.54
C PRO A 54 25.22 9.13 -20.16
N GLN A 55 24.41 8.75 -19.18
CA GLN A 55 23.43 9.60 -18.53
C GLN A 55 24.13 10.59 -17.59
N LYS A 56 23.49 11.72 -17.30
CA LYS A 56 23.94 12.59 -16.21
C LYS A 56 24.02 11.76 -14.93
N LYS A 57 25.18 11.82 -14.27
CA LYS A 57 25.46 10.96 -13.12
C LYS A 57 24.49 11.19 -11.96
N TYR A 58 24.12 12.44 -11.72
CA TYR A 58 23.24 12.85 -10.65
C TYR A 58 21.97 13.51 -11.18
N GLN A 59 20.86 13.20 -10.52
CA GLN A 59 19.57 13.88 -10.70
C GLN A 59 19.00 14.14 -9.31
N THR A 60 18.48 15.35 -9.13
CA THR A 60 17.81 15.76 -7.89
C THR A 60 16.35 16.09 -8.19
N ASP A 61 15.46 15.63 -7.36
CA ASP A 61 14.05 15.91 -7.45
C ASP A 61 13.55 16.45 -6.10
N TYR A 62 12.71 17.49 -6.18
CA TYR A 62 12.05 18.09 -5.02
C TYR A 62 10.54 17.98 -5.20
N SER A 63 9.83 17.58 -4.17
CA SER A 63 8.37 17.64 -4.16
C SER A 63 7.86 18.25 -2.86
N LEU A 64 6.87 19.12 -2.97
CA LEU A 64 6.06 19.60 -1.86
C LEU A 64 4.69 18.93 -1.96
N GLU A 65 4.28 18.28 -0.90
CA GLU A 65 3.00 17.60 -0.82
C GLU A 65 2.14 18.23 0.27
N SER A 66 0.86 18.38 -0.02
CA SER A 66 -0.15 18.77 0.96
C SER A 66 -1.21 17.69 1.03
N SER A 67 -1.62 17.34 2.23
CA SER A 67 -2.68 16.37 2.49
C SER A 67 -3.70 16.95 3.45
N ILE A 68 -4.96 16.54 3.30
CA ILE A 68 -6.00 16.83 4.26
C ILE A 68 -6.44 15.51 4.87
N ASN A 69 -6.30 15.38 6.17
CA ASN A 69 -6.71 14.20 6.90
C ASN A 69 -7.95 14.56 7.75
N THR A 70 -9.09 14.03 7.32
CA THR A 70 -10.37 14.19 8.00
C THR A 70 -10.72 12.85 8.63
N GLY A 71 -10.39 12.66 9.88
CA GLY A 71 -10.70 11.42 10.60
C GLY A 71 -11.02 11.68 12.05
N ASP A 72 -11.82 10.82 12.66
CA ASP A 72 -12.17 10.90 14.07
C ASP A 72 -10.98 10.66 15.02
N PHE A 73 -9.84 10.27 14.45
CA PHE A 73 -8.56 10.16 15.17
C PHE A 73 -8.08 11.48 15.74
N THR A 74 -8.58 12.54 15.17
CA THR A 74 -8.20 13.89 15.53
C THR A 74 -9.47 14.66 15.72
N SER A 75 -9.58 15.30 16.82
CA SER A 75 -10.66 16.28 17.07
C SER A 75 -10.57 17.45 16.07
N GLY A 76 -10.61 17.14 14.75
CA GLY A 76 -10.61 18.17 13.74
C GLY A 76 -9.96 17.79 12.39
N ASN A 77 -9.98 18.75 11.48
CA ASN A 77 -9.34 18.63 10.17
C ASN A 77 -7.83 18.90 10.30
N LEU A 78 -7.02 17.92 9.96
CA LEU A 78 -5.58 18.07 9.90
C LEU A 78 -5.13 18.40 8.47
N ILE A 79 -4.27 19.38 8.37
CA ILE A 79 -3.55 19.67 7.13
C ILE A 79 -2.12 19.18 7.29
N GLY A 80 -1.76 18.20 6.49
CA GLY A 80 -0.38 17.72 6.38
C GLY A 80 0.38 18.51 5.32
N LEU A 81 1.60 18.89 5.64
CA LEU A 81 2.57 19.46 4.70
C LEU A 81 3.84 18.62 4.77
N SER A 82 4.35 18.18 3.63
CA SER A 82 5.62 17.45 3.56
C SER A 82 6.49 17.94 2.42
N LEU A 83 7.80 17.99 2.69
CA LEU A 83 8.85 18.28 1.73
C LEU A 83 9.67 17.01 1.52
N ASN A 84 9.83 16.61 0.25
CA ASN A 84 10.63 15.47 -0.12
C ASN A 84 11.78 15.91 -1.02
N TYR A 85 12.94 15.36 -0.75
CA TYR A 85 14.16 15.53 -1.55
C TYR A 85 14.68 14.18 -1.97
N SER A 86 14.91 13.98 -3.25
CA SER A 86 15.48 12.76 -3.81
C SER A 86 16.78 13.06 -4.55
N LEU A 87 17.81 12.30 -4.25
CA LEU A 87 19.09 12.32 -4.96
C LEU A 87 19.33 10.96 -5.61
N ASN A 88 19.33 10.93 -6.93
CA ASN A 88 19.61 9.75 -7.74
C ASN A 88 21.02 9.81 -8.31
N ASN A 89 21.81 8.76 -8.13
CA ASN A 89 23.08 8.56 -8.82
C ASN A 89 22.97 7.32 -9.71
N PHE A 90 23.06 7.52 -11.02
CA PHE A 90 22.84 6.44 -12.01
C PHE A 90 24.06 5.59 -12.30
N ASN A 91 25.24 5.93 -11.75
CA ASN A 91 26.47 5.22 -12.06
C ASN A 91 27.46 5.27 -10.88
N VAL A 92 27.07 4.64 -9.77
CA VAL A 92 27.92 4.49 -8.57
C VAL A 92 29.11 3.62 -8.94
N TRP A 93 30.31 4.04 -8.50
CA TRP A 93 31.59 3.35 -8.75
C TRP A 93 31.87 3.01 -10.22
N LYS A 94 31.25 3.71 -11.17
CA LYS A 94 31.37 3.43 -12.62
C LYS A 94 30.95 2.01 -13.03
N ARG A 95 30.02 1.38 -12.26
CA ARG A 95 29.55 -0.02 -12.45
C ARG A 95 28.10 -0.12 -12.87
N ALA A 96 27.48 1.00 -13.31
CA ALA A 96 26.07 1.10 -13.62
C ALA A 96 25.14 0.71 -12.45
N ILE A 97 25.65 0.77 -11.23
CA ILE A 97 24.88 0.63 -10.00
C ILE A 97 24.17 1.97 -9.77
N GLN A 98 22.90 1.92 -9.46
CA GLN A 98 22.15 3.10 -9.04
C GLN A 98 22.18 3.24 -7.53
N SER A 99 22.21 4.47 -7.04
CA SER A 99 21.79 4.75 -5.67
C SER A 99 20.72 5.82 -5.67
N ASN A 100 19.77 5.65 -4.76
CA ASN A 100 18.69 6.59 -4.52
C ASN A 100 18.70 6.95 -3.04
N THR A 101 18.80 8.25 -2.74
CA THR A 101 18.71 8.78 -1.37
C THR A 101 17.48 9.66 -1.30
N ASN A 102 16.54 9.34 -0.41
CA ASN A 102 15.35 10.14 -0.18
C ASN A 102 15.39 10.67 1.25
N LEU A 103 15.16 11.96 1.39
CA LEU A 103 14.95 12.65 2.63
C LEU A 103 13.55 13.24 2.61
N SER A 104 12.74 12.97 3.62
CA SER A 104 11.45 13.63 3.77
C SER A 104 11.28 14.21 5.17
N GLY A 105 10.59 15.33 5.24
CA GLY A 105 10.18 15.97 6.46
C GLY A 105 8.76 16.50 6.32
N GLY A 106 7.92 16.28 7.34
CA GLY A 106 6.53 16.71 7.29
C GLY A 106 5.98 17.07 8.65
N ALA A 107 4.89 17.84 8.65
CA ALA A 107 4.13 18.17 9.83
C ALA A 107 2.64 18.13 9.52
N GLU A 108 1.85 17.68 10.48
CA GLU A 108 0.39 17.80 10.46
C GLU A 108 -0.04 18.94 11.38
N LEU A 109 -0.83 19.86 10.84
CA LEU A 109 -1.32 21.04 11.52
C LEU A 109 -2.82 20.88 11.81
N ASN A 110 -3.21 21.14 13.03
CA ASN A 110 -4.60 21.12 13.47
C ASN A 110 -5.17 22.54 13.52
N PHE A 111 -6.09 22.83 12.62
CA PHE A 111 -6.79 24.13 12.56
C PHE A 111 -8.18 24.10 13.20
N SER A 112 -8.58 22.98 13.77
CA SER A 112 -9.87 22.88 14.45
C SER A 112 -9.79 23.51 15.83
N LYS A 113 -10.85 24.19 16.22
CA LYS A 113 -10.99 24.67 17.60
C LYS A 113 -11.02 23.46 18.53
N PRO A 114 -10.33 23.49 19.67
CA PRO A 114 -10.38 22.39 20.62
C PRO A 114 -11.84 22.18 21.05
N TYR A 115 -12.42 21.07 20.62
CA TYR A 115 -13.67 20.56 21.13
C TYR A 115 -13.29 19.70 22.33
N ASP A 116 -13.52 20.30 23.51
CA ASP A 116 -13.45 19.67 24.83
C ASP A 116 -12.12 19.72 25.63
N THR A 117 -12.35 19.95 26.85
CA THR A 117 -11.68 20.23 28.11
C THR A 117 -10.60 19.26 28.58
N LEU A 118 -10.12 18.30 27.78
CA LEU A 118 -9.09 17.31 28.17
C LEU A 118 -7.68 17.59 27.60
N SER A 119 -7.53 18.46 26.62
CA SER A 119 -6.22 18.93 26.16
C SER A 119 -6.11 20.44 26.34
N SER A 120 -5.50 20.84 27.40
CA SER A 120 -5.41 22.24 27.86
C SER A 120 -4.47 23.15 27.06
N LYS A 121 -3.94 22.71 25.91
CA LYS A 121 -3.17 23.56 24.97
C LYS A 121 -3.34 22.99 23.55
N GLY A 122 -4.17 23.62 22.75
CA GLY A 122 -4.26 23.35 21.32
C GLY A 122 -2.93 23.65 20.63
N ASN A 123 -2.03 22.69 20.55
CA ASN A 123 -0.84 22.82 19.76
C ASN A 123 -1.23 22.80 18.27
N LEU A 124 -0.87 23.85 17.54
CA LEU A 124 -1.10 23.94 16.10
C LEU A 124 -0.48 22.73 15.36
N VAL A 125 0.71 22.32 15.78
CA VAL A 125 1.41 21.14 15.23
C VAL A 125 1.00 19.93 16.03
N GLN A 126 0.40 18.94 15.36
CA GLN A 126 -0.03 17.70 15.99
C GLN A 126 0.92 16.54 15.76
N THR A 127 1.50 16.45 14.57
CA THR A 127 2.45 15.39 14.21
C THR A 127 3.64 16.00 13.51
N ILE A 128 4.84 15.50 13.81
CA ILE A 128 6.07 15.77 13.07
C ILE A 128 6.64 14.43 12.62
N GLN A 129 7.11 14.37 11.37
CA GLN A 129 7.75 13.19 10.83
C GLN A 129 8.98 13.54 10.01
N PHE A 130 10.01 12.70 10.16
CA PHE A 130 11.23 12.76 9.36
C PHE A 130 11.57 11.35 8.88
N SER A 131 12.03 11.22 7.65
CA SER A 131 12.56 9.96 7.16
C SER A 131 13.76 10.16 6.25
N LEU A 132 14.69 9.23 6.34
CA LEU A 132 15.84 9.08 5.46
C LEU A 132 15.85 7.66 4.92
N SER A 133 15.94 7.50 3.62
CA SER A 133 16.17 6.20 3.00
C SER A 133 17.30 6.26 1.99
N HIS A 134 18.07 5.18 1.92
CA HIS A 134 19.13 5.01 0.95
C HIS A 134 19.06 3.62 0.35
N SER A 135 19.07 3.54 -0.99
CA SER A 135 18.98 2.28 -1.72
C SER A 135 20.13 2.16 -2.72
N TYR A 136 20.68 0.94 -2.84
CA TYR A 136 21.52 0.53 -3.94
C TYR A 136 20.77 -0.46 -4.82
N ILE A 137 20.77 -0.21 -6.13
CA ILE A 137 20.13 -1.06 -7.14
C ILE A 137 21.22 -1.57 -8.10
N PHE A 138 21.52 -2.84 -7.98
CA PHE A 138 22.49 -3.52 -8.85
C PHE A 138 21.76 -4.06 -10.08
N PRO A 139 22.23 -3.81 -11.32
CA PRO A 139 21.58 -4.30 -12.53
C PRO A 139 21.83 -5.80 -12.78
N ARG A 140 22.02 -6.60 -11.73
CA ARG A 140 22.23 -8.05 -11.74
C ARG A 140 21.78 -8.67 -10.42
N LEU A 141 21.64 -10.01 -10.39
CA LEU A 141 21.42 -10.73 -9.14
C LEU A 141 22.76 -11.01 -8.46
N LEU A 142 22.88 -10.59 -7.21
CA LEU A 142 24.01 -10.90 -6.32
C LEU A 142 23.65 -12.15 -5.51
N LEU A 143 23.73 -13.33 -6.16
CA LEU A 143 23.37 -14.60 -5.53
C LEU A 143 24.54 -15.14 -4.70
N PRO A 144 24.30 -15.69 -3.51
CA PRO A 144 25.35 -16.25 -2.65
C PRO A 144 26.01 -17.49 -3.26
N ILE A 145 25.27 -18.24 -4.08
CA ILE A 145 25.72 -19.48 -4.72
C ILE A 145 25.60 -19.34 -6.24
N LYS A 146 26.70 -19.54 -6.97
CA LYS A 146 26.73 -19.37 -8.43
C LYS A 146 25.82 -20.35 -9.18
N SER A 147 25.59 -21.56 -8.66
CA SER A 147 24.68 -22.53 -9.27
C SER A 147 23.23 -22.06 -9.36
N LEU A 148 22.81 -21.17 -8.46
CA LEU A 148 21.47 -20.57 -8.52
C LEU A 148 21.26 -19.69 -9.77
N ASN A 149 22.33 -19.24 -10.44
CA ASN A 149 22.20 -18.48 -11.69
C ASN A 149 21.45 -19.26 -12.78
N ASN A 150 21.52 -20.59 -12.77
CA ASN A 150 20.84 -21.44 -13.75
C ASN A 150 19.31 -21.37 -13.59
N ILE A 151 18.82 -21.24 -12.35
CA ILE A 151 17.39 -21.09 -12.05
C ILE A 151 16.86 -19.77 -12.65
N PHE A 152 17.70 -18.74 -12.69
CA PHE A 152 17.36 -17.42 -13.21
C PHE A 152 17.85 -17.18 -14.65
N SER A 153 18.23 -18.24 -15.41
CA SER A 153 18.74 -18.09 -16.78
C SER A 153 17.71 -17.41 -17.70
N ASN A 154 16.44 -17.81 -17.61
CA ASN A 154 15.36 -17.41 -18.51
C ASN A 154 14.50 -16.23 -17.94
N VAL A 155 15.08 -15.35 -17.13
CA VAL A 155 14.36 -14.18 -16.58
C VAL A 155 15.03 -12.87 -17.02
N GLU A 156 14.18 -11.83 -17.16
CA GLU A 156 14.57 -10.50 -17.62
C GLU A 156 14.64 -9.51 -16.45
N ASN A 157 15.24 -8.34 -16.71
CA ASN A 157 15.28 -7.19 -15.78
C ASN A 157 15.75 -7.58 -14.36
N LYS A 158 16.80 -8.40 -14.30
CA LYS A 158 17.37 -8.87 -13.04
C LYS A 158 17.98 -7.72 -12.25
N ARG A 159 17.56 -7.55 -11.01
CA ARG A 159 18.10 -6.52 -10.11
C ARG A 159 18.29 -7.09 -8.70
N THR A 160 19.32 -6.61 -8.00
CA THR A 160 19.43 -6.76 -6.55
C THR A 160 19.25 -5.38 -5.94
N ILE A 161 18.43 -5.29 -4.91
CA ILE A 161 18.08 -4.06 -4.23
C ILE A 161 18.45 -4.20 -2.77
N ILE A 162 19.23 -3.25 -2.27
CA ILE A 162 19.59 -3.14 -0.86
C ILE A 162 19.07 -1.78 -0.40
N THR A 163 18.20 -1.76 0.59
CA THR A 163 17.62 -0.51 1.12
C THR A 163 17.77 -0.45 2.62
N GLY A 164 18.32 0.65 3.11
CA GLY A 164 18.27 1.04 4.50
C GLY A 164 17.42 2.28 4.67
N SER A 165 16.57 2.33 5.68
CA SER A 165 15.80 3.54 6.01
C SER A 165 15.64 3.71 7.51
N ALA A 166 15.56 4.96 7.94
CA ALA A 166 15.24 5.35 9.30
C ALA A 166 14.13 6.41 9.25
N ALA A 167 13.15 6.31 10.13
CA ALA A 167 12.12 7.31 10.26
C ALA A 167 11.79 7.57 11.73
N TYR A 168 11.39 8.81 11.97
CA TYR A 168 10.92 9.31 13.24
C TYR A 168 9.56 9.97 13.03
N THR A 169 8.58 9.57 13.83
CA THR A 169 7.26 10.19 13.88
C THR A 169 6.94 10.49 15.33
N GLU A 170 6.67 11.74 15.64
CA GLU A 170 6.15 12.15 16.93
C GLU A 170 4.76 12.72 16.74
N ARG A 171 3.78 12.09 17.37
CA ARG A 171 2.45 12.63 17.53
C ARG A 171 2.36 13.16 18.94
N PHE A 172 2.28 14.49 19.04
CA PHE A 172 2.30 15.17 20.32
C PHE A 172 1.23 14.61 21.28
N GLU A 173 1.62 14.46 22.53
CA GLU A 173 0.81 13.90 23.62
C GLU A 173 0.42 12.42 23.48
N THR A 174 0.65 11.78 22.31
CA THR A 174 0.20 10.42 22.03
C THR A 174 1.33 9.40 22.03
N PHE A 175 2.26 9.51 21.08
CA PHE A 175 3.37 8.58 20.97
C PHE A 175 4.57 9.16 20.18
N LYS A 176 5.73 8.54 20.38
CA LYS A 176 6.92 8.70 19.54
C LYS A 176 7.25 7.35 18.93
N LEU A 177 7.34 7.30 17.62
CA LEU A 177 7.69 6.10 16.85
C LEU A 177 9.03 6.32 16.17
N ARG A 178 9.97 5.44 16.46
CA ARG A 178 11.25 5.33 15.75
C ARG A 178 11.27 4.01 15.03
N ASN A 179 11.50 4.04 13.72
CA ASN A 179 11.68 2.82 12.98
C ASN A 179 13.00 2.82 12.19
N PHE A 180 13.56 1.65 12.06
CA PHE A 180 14.72 1.38 11.22
C PHE A 180 14.42 0.15 10.37
N ASN A 181 14.62 0.25 9.06
CA ASN A 181 14.37 -0.85 8.14
C ASN A 181 15.64 -1.16 7.34
N LEU A 182 15.94 -2.43 7.19
CA LEU A 182 16.99 -2.95 6.33
C LEU A 182 16.43 -4.08 5.48
N ASN A 183 16.49 -3.91 4.17
CA ASN A 183 15.98 -4.86 3.20
C ASN A 183 17.07 -5.26 2.21
N PHE A 184 17.17 -6.55 1.94
CA PHE A 184 17.93 -7.11 0.85
C PHE A 184 16.98 -7.92 -0.03
N GLY A 185 16.92 -7.60 -1.31
CA GLY A 185 15.93 -8.21 -2.20
C GLY A 185 16.39 -8.40 -3.62
N TYR A 186 15.69 -9.27 -4.32
CA TYR A 186 15.85 -9.57 -5.73
C TYR A 186 14.58 -9.23 -6.49
N GLU A 187 14.73 -8.57 -7.61
CA GLU A 187 13.65 -8.28 -8.55
C GLU A 187 13.99 -8.89 -9.91
N TRP A 188 13.01 -9.53 -10.52
CA TRP A 188 13.14 -10.04 -11.89
C TRP A 188 11.78 -10.11 -12.58
N LYS A 189 11.82 -10.10 -13.90
CA LYS A 189 10.64 -10.27 -14.75
C LYS A 189 10.69 -11.58 -15.50
N LYS A 190 9.62 -12.36 -15.47
CA LYS A 190 9.44 -13.57 -16.26
C LYS A 190 8.13 -13.47 -17.05
N LYS A 191 8.24 -13.26 -18.37
CA LYS A 191 7.09 -12.91 -19.22
C LYS A 191 6.38 -11.66 -18.66
N ASN A 192 5.12 -11.78 -18.27
CA ASN A 192 4.31 -10.68 -17.72
C ASN A 192 4.32 -10.61 -16.19
N ASN A 193 5.05 -11.51 -15.52
CA ASN A 193 5.15 -11.53 -14.07
C ASN A 193 6.38 -10.74 -13.63
N LEU A 194 6.18 -9.75 -12.77
CA LEU A 194 7.23 -9.10 -12.01
C LEU A 194 7.26 -9.72 -10.61
N ILE A 195 8.41 -10.21 -10.20
CA ILE A 195 8.58 -10.85 -8.90
C ILE A 195 9.62 -10.05 -8.11
N LEU A 196 9.24 -9.65 -6.92
CA LEU A 196 10.10 -9.05 -5.92
C LEU A 196 10.18 -10.00 -4.72
N TRP A 197 11.37 -10.52 -4.45
CA TRP A 197 11.63 -11.38 -3.29
C TRP A 197 12.67 -10.70 -2.39
N LYS A 198 12.31 -10.48 -1.14
CA LYS A 198 13.17 -9.93 -0.09
C LYS A 198 13.49 -11.00 0.94
N PRO A 199 14.51 -11.84 0.70
CA PRO A 199 14.89 -12.89 1.65
C PRO A 199 15.36 -12.34 3.01
N LEU A 200 15.75 -11.09 3.09
CA LEU A 200 16.03 -10.39 4.33
C LEU A 200 15.18 -9.13 4.41
N ASN A 201 14.33 -9.09 5.43
CA ASN A 201 13.49 -7.95 5.77
C ASN A 201 13.54 -7.73 7.27
N VAL A 202 14.26 -6.70 7.72
CA VAL A 202 14.39 -6.34 9.12
C VAL A 202 13.73 -4.99 9.35
N GLU A 203 12.77 -4.93 10.24
CA GLU A 203 12.07 -3.71 10.64
C GLU A 203 12.10 -3.62 12.17
N LEU A 204 12.80 -2.64 12.69
CA LEU A 204 12.91 -2.39 14.13
C LEU A 204 12.01 -1.22 14.50
N TYR A 205 11.05 -1.48 15.36
CA TYR A 205 10.10 -0.47 15.83
C TYR A 205 10.30 -0.22 17.32
N ASN A 206 10.48 1.02 17.69
CA ASN A 206 10.49 1.48 19.06
C ASN A 206 9.39 2.54 19.25
N ILE A 207 8.42 2.23 20.10
CA ILE A 207 7.28 3.08 20.39
C ILE A 207 7.37 3.51 21.83
N ASP A 208 7.51 4.83 22.05
CA ASP A 208 7.37 5.43 23.36
C ASP A 208 5.94 5.97 23.48
N THR A 209 5.14 5.43 24.37
CA THR A 209 3.77 5.88 24.64
C THR A 209 3.80 7.12 25.54
N LEU A 210 2.91 8.08 25.24
CA LEU A 210 2.72 9.29 26.01
C LEU A 210 1.35 9.28 26.72
N PRO A 211 1.11 10.11 27.76
CA PRO A 211 -0.11 10.03 28.57
C PRO A 211 -1.43 10.09 27.81
N GLY A 212 -1.50 10.82 26.71
CA GLY A 212 -2.68 10.87 25.86
C GLY A 212 -3.07 9.54 25.23
N LEU A 213 -2.08 8.67 24.96
CA LEU A 213 -2.35 7.33 24.43
C LEU A 213 -2.99 6.42 25.48
N ASP A 214 -2.68 6.58 26.77
CA ASP A 214 -3.32 5.80 27.83
C ASP A 214 -4.83 6.06 27.91
N THR A 215 -5.25 7.29 27.64
CA THR A 215 -6.68 7.63 27.55
C THR A 215 -7.35 6.93 26.37
N ILE A 216 -6.66 6.89 25.21
CA ILE A 216 -7.13 6.18 24.03
C ILE A 216 -7.26 4.68 24.32
N PHE A 217 -6.28 4.08 25.02
CA PHE A 217 -6.32 2.67 25.39
C PHE A 217 -7.39 2.31 26.43
N LYS A 218 -7.77 3.23 27.30
CA LYS A 218 -8.91 3.04 28.21
C LYS A 218 -10.22 2.93 27.44
N ASN A 219 -10.36 3.71 26.39
CA ASN A 219 -11.55 3.73 25.54
C ASN A 219 -11.54 2.61 24.49
N ASN A 220 -10.35 2.11 24.10
CA ASN A 220 -10.15 1.07 23.08
C ASN A 220 -9.11 0.05 23.56
N PRO A 221 -9.45 -0.88 24.46
CA PRO A 221 -8.49 -1.83 25.07
C PRO A 221 -7.79 -2.73 24.06
N TYR A 222 -8.46 -3.08 22.95
CA TYR A 222 -7.91 -3.92 21.90
C TYR A 222 -6.71 -3.26 21.17
N LEU A 223 -6.68 -1.94 21.08
CA LEU A 223 -5.54 -1.24 20.46
C LEU A 223 -4.25 -1.37 21.28
N ARG A 224 -4.35 -1.53 22.61
CA ARG A 224 -3.18 -1.66 23.47
C ARG A 224 -2.28 -2.82 23.03
N ASN A 225 -2.86 -3.94 22.61
CA ASN A 225 -2.10 -5.12 22.19
C ASN A 225 -1.36 -4.92 20.84
N SER A 226 -1.81 -3.95 20.04
CA SER A 226 -1.22 -3.64 18.73
C SER A 226 -0.12 -2.58 18.80
N PHE A 227 -0.11 -1.74 19.85
CA PHE A 227 0.86 -0.65 20.03
C PHE A 227 2.04 -1.08 20.94
N ASN A 228 2.67 -2.19 20.64
CA ASN A 228 3.82 -2.67 21.39
C ASN A 228 5.12 -2.42 20.61
N THR A 229 6.19 -2.13 21.33
CA THR A 229 7.55 -2.16 20.79
C THR A 229 7.89 -3.58 20.36
N GLY A 230 8.45 -3.74 19.18
CA GLY A 230 8.82 -5.05 18.67
C GLY A 230 9.49 -4.98 17.31
N ASN A 231 10.05 -6.11 16.91
CA ASN A 231 10.80 -6.23 15.68
C ASN A 231 10.10 -7.16 14.70
N VAL A 232 10.18 -6.84 13.42
CA VAL A 232 9.81 -7.72 12.32
C VAL A 232 11.10 -8.19 11.67
N VAL A 233 11.32 -9.49 11.63
CA VAL A 233 12.53 -10.09 11.06
C VAL A 233 12.13 -11.25 10.16
N GLY A 234 12.06 -10.98 8.86
CA GLY A 234 11.88 -11.97 7.81
C GLY A 234 13.23 -12.44 7.30
N PHE A 235 13.46 -13.75 7.30
CA PHE A 235 14.68 -14.36 6.81
C PHE A 235 14.40 -15.63 6.01
N GLY A 236 14.95 -15.72 4.81
CA GLY A 236 14.75 -16.84 3.90
C GLY A 236 13.52 -16.65 3.02
N LEU A 237 12.31 -16.91 3.53
CA LEU A 237 11.06 -16.58 2.85
C LEU A 237 10.89 -15.06 2.78
N GLY A 238 11.00 -14.39 3.92
CA GLY A 238 10.94 -12.93 4.05
C GLY A 238 9.66 -12.37 3.44
N SER A 239 9.78 -11.55 2.41
CA SER A 239 8.64 -10.97 1.70
C SER A 239 8.72 -11.29 0.21
N ILE A 240 7.66 -11.87 -0.35
CA ILE A 240 7.52 -12.18 -1.78
C ILE A 240 6.30 -11.44 -2.32
N ASN A 241 6.50 -10.67 -3.39
CA ASN A 241 5.43 -10.02 -4.13
C ASN A 241 5.50 -10.41 -5.60
N LEU A 242 4.42 -10.97 -6.11
CA LEU A 242 4.22 -11.27 -7.52
C LEU A 242 3.17 -10.31 -8.07
N THR A 243 3.53 -9.58 -9.11
CA THR A 243 2.63 -8.68 -9.82
C THR A 243 2.55 -9.10 -11.29
N LYS A 244 1.34 -9.20 -11.80
CA LYS A 244 1.07 -9.57 -13.19
C LYS A 244 0.07 -8.64 -13.81
N THR A 245 0.43 -8.06 -14.95
CA THR A 245 -0.49 -7.25 -15.76
C THR A 245 -0.69 -7.93 -17.12
N LEU A 246 -1.93 -8.14 -17.51
CA LEU A 246 -2.32 -8.74 -18.77
C LEU A 246 -3.26 -7.78 -19.51
N ILE A 247 -2.97 -7.54 -20.77
CA ILE A 247 -3.89 -6.89 -21.71
C ILE A 247 -4.52 -8.00 -22.54
N GLY A 248 -5.84 -7.98 -22.70
CA GLY A 248 -6.57 -9.02 -23.43
C GLY A 248 -6.07 -9.18 -24.87
N LYS A 249 -5.63 -10.39 -25.25
CA LYS A 249 -5.12 -10.67 -26.60
C LYS A 249 -6.18 -10.45 -27.69
N HIS A 250 -7.41 -10.86 -27.43
CA HIS A 250 -8.54 -10.71 -28.36
C HIS A 250 -9.29 -9.39 -28.19
N ASN A 251 -9.18 -8.76 -27.02
CA ASN A 251 -9.76 -7.45 -26.74
C ASN A 251 -8.78 -6.59 -25.95
N PRO A 252 -8.00 -5.72 -26.61
CA PRO A 252 -7.02 -4.86 -25.96
C PRO A 252 -7.65 -3.82 -25.02
N LYS A 253 -8.99 -3.67 -25.03
CA LYS A 253 -9.73 -2.82 -24.10
C LYS A 253 -9.84 -3.44 -22.69
N ASN A 254 -9.58 -4.73 -22.56
CA ASN A 254 -9.60 -5.44 -21.28
C ASN A 254 -8.20 -5.49 -20.67
N SER A 255 -8.09 -5.08 -19.43
CA SER A 255 -6.87 -5.22 -18.65
C SER A 255 -7.12 -5.97 -17.34
N HIS A 256 -6.21 -6.82 -16.98
CA HIS A 256 -6.21 -7.59 -15.76
C HIS A 256 -4.94 -7.31 -14.98
N PHE A 257 -5.08 -7.05 -13.71
CA PHE A 257 -3.98 -6.90 -12.78
C PHE A 257 -4.14 -7.92 -11.64
N ILE A 258 -3.08 -8.65 -11.35
CA ILE A 258 -3.05 -9.63 -10.26
C ILE A 258 -1.83 -9.30 -9.39
N ARG A 259 -2.05 -9.19 -8.10
CA ARG A 259 -0.98 -9.08 -7.09
C ARG A 259 -1.16 -10.19 -6.06
N LEU A 260 -0.09 -10.91 -5.81
CA LEU A 260 -0.01 -11.90 -4.74
C LEU A 260 1.16 -11.54 -3.84
N GLY A 261 0.96 -11.55 -2.54
CA GLY A 261 1.96 -11.23 -1.54
C GLY A 261 2.03 -12.29 -0.45
N ILE A 262 3.26 -12.58 -0.02
CA ILE A 262 3.54 -13.36 1.18
C ILE A 262 4.54 -12.54 1.99
N ASP A 263 4.29 -12.34 3.25
CA ASP A 263 5.20 -11.68 4.19
C ASP A 263 5.31 -12.54 5.45
N GLU A 264 6.54 -12.84 5.86
CA GLU A 264 6.79 -13.62 7.06
C GLU A 264 7.68 -12.86 8.03
N SER A 265 7.50 -13.15 9.31
CA SER A 265 8.39 -12.70 10.35
C SER A 265 8.52 -13.76 11.44
N GLY A 266 9.73 -13.92 11.91
CA GLY A 266 10.04 -14.74 13.07
C GLY A 266 10.13 -16.24 12.83
N LEU A 267 9.94 -16.76 11.61
CA LEU A 267 10.07 -18.19 11.34
C LEU A 267 11.48 -18.71 11.57
N ALA A 268 12.48 -17.96 11.13
CA ALA A 268 13.88 -18.35 11.29
C ALA A 268 14.49 -17.90 12.62
N THR A 269 13.91 -16.89 13.29
CA THR A 269 14.45 -16.37 14.55
C THR A 269 14.30 -17.34 15.72
N SER A 270 13.37 -18.29 15.62
CA SER A 270 13.24 -19.39 16.61
C SER A 270 14.51 -20.24 16.72
N LEU A 271 15.41 -20.17 15.74
CA LEU A 271 16.74 -20.79 15.81
C LEU A 271 17.73 -20.00 16.71
N PHE A 272 17.39 -18.77 17.10
CA PHE A 272 18.25 -17.85 17.86
C PHE A 272 17.53 -17.33 19.11
N ASN A 273 17.60 -18.05 20.22
CA ASN A 273 16.85 -17.79 21.47
C ASN A 273 16.85 -16.34 21.98
N LYS A 274 17.95 -15.59 21.82
CA LYS A 274 18.06 -14.21 22.31
C LYS A 274 17.30 -13.18 21.48
N LEU A 275 17.02 -13.48 20.21
CA LEU A 275 16.27 -12.59 19.30
C LEU A 275 14.76 -12.85 19.35
N ASP A 276 14.38 -14.03 19.81
CA ASP A 276 13.02 -14.56 19.68
C ASP A 276 11.95 -13.79 20.49
N GLU A 277 12.28 -13.32 21.67
CA GLU A 277 11.32 -12.67 22.59
C GLU A 277 10.78 -11.31 22.08
N LYS A 278 11.59 -10.58 21.31
CA LYS A 278 11.26 -9.24 20.81
C LYS A 278 10.72 -9.24 19.38
N VAL A 279 10.70 -10.39 18.72
CA VAL A 279 10.26 -10.52 17.32
C VAL A 279 8.80 -10.92 17.25
N TYR A 280 8.03 -10.21 16.42
CA TYR A 280 6.68 -10.60 16.06
C TYR A 280 6.74 -11.80 15.12
N LYS A 281 6.03 -12.88 15.46
CA LYS A 281 5.95 -14.09 14.64
C LYS A 281 4.62 -14.12 13.90
N TYR A 282 4.68 -14.07 12.58
CA TYR A 282 3.47 -14.14 11.75
C TYR A 282 3.75 -14.63 10.33
N LEU A 283 2.69 -15.09 9.69
CA LEU A 283 2.58 -15.26 8.25
C LEU A 283 1.44 -14.38 7.73
N LYS A 284 1.69 -13.62 6.67
CA LYS A 284 0.72 -12.75 6.04
C LYS A 284 0.61 -13.07 4.56
N PHE A 285 -0.63 -13.20 4.08
CA PHE A 285 -0.95 -13.48 2.69
C PHE A 285 -1.84 -12.38 2.15
N GLU A 286 -1.57 -11.92 0.94
CA GLU A 286 -2.38 -10.94 0.23
C GLU A 286 -2.65 -11.41 -1.19
N ALA A 287 -3.88 -11.22 -1.64
CA ALA A 287 -4.28 -11.43 -3.02
C ALA A 287 -5.16 -10.27 -3.48
N GLU A 288 -4.81 -9.70 -4.62
CA GLU A 288 -5.59 -8.63 -5.24
C GLU A 288 -5.76 -8.91 -6.72
N TYR A 289 -6.99 -8.80 -7.17
CA TYR A 289 -7.33 -8.89 -8.57
C TYR A 289 -8.10 -7.63 -8.99
N ARG A 290 -7.66 -7.00 -10.08
CA ARG A 290 -8.37 -5.88 -10.70
C ARG A 290 -8.64 -6.20 -12.16
N PHE A 291 -9.82 -5.84 -12.59
CA PHE A 291 -10.23 -5.92 -13.99
C PHE A 291 -10.76 -4.56 -14.44
N VAL A 292 -10.37 -4.16 -15.64
CA VAL A 292 -10.86 -2.95 -16.28
C VAL A 292 -11.23 -3.26 -17.71
N GLN A 293 -12.46 -2.94 -18.08
CA GLN A 293 -12.95 -3.02 -19.44
C GLN A 293 -13.29 -1.63 -19.95
N LYS A 294 -12.54 -1.16 -20.92
CA LYS A 294 -12.76 0.15 -21.55
C LYS A 294 -13.72 0.02 -22.72
N GLN A 295 -14.73 0.90 -22.75
CA GLN A 295 -15.66 1.10 -23.85
C GLN A 295 -15.49 2.54 -24.37
N PRO A 296 -16.04 2.90 -25.54
CA PRO A 296 -15.82 4.23 -26.14
C PRO A 296 -16.23 5.40 -25.23
N LYS A 297 -17.29 5.25 -24.44
CA LYS A 297 -17.84 6.30 -23.56
C LYS A 297 -17.95 5.90 -22.10
N SER A 298 -17.59 4.67 -21.77
CA SER A 298 -17.70 4.15 -20.41
C SER A 298 -16.58 3.15 -20.08
N GLU A 299 -16.46 2.81 -18.82
CA GLU A 299 -15.50 1.83 -18.32
C GLU A 299 -16.14 1.06 -17.17
N ILE A 300 -15.97 -0.25 -17.18
CA ILE A 300 -16.32 -1.13 -16.05
C ILE A 300 -15.03 -1.50 -15.36
N ALA A 301 -14.96 -1.30 -14.06
CA ALA A 301 -13.84 -1.68 -13.25
C ALA A 301 -14.31 -2.47 -12.02
N TYR A 302 -13.59 -3.53 -11.66
CA TYR A 302 -13.79 -4.18 -10.37
C TYR A 302 -12.48 -4.61 -9.76
N ARG A 303 -12.47 -4.64 -8.44
CA ARG A 303 -11.36 -5.05 -7.59
C ARG A 303 -11.86 -6.07 -6.58
N LEU A 304 -11.09 -7.12 -6.41
CA LEU A 304 -11.23 -8.09 -5.33
C LEU A 304 -9.94 -8.07 -4.53
N PHE A 305 -10.06 -7.93 -3.22
CA PHE A 305 -8.92 -7.95 -2.31
C PHE A 305 -9.19 -8.94 -1.17
N SER A 306 -8.19 -9.73 -0.85
CA SER A 306 -8.16 -10.61 0.32
C SER A 306 -6.80 -10.48 0.97
N GLY A 307 -6.79 -10.23 2.25
CA GLY A 307 -5.59 -10.22 3.07
C GLY A 307 -5.84 -10.98 4.36
N VAL A 308 -4.88 -11.80 4.79
CA VAL A 308 -4.92 -12.50 6.06
C VAL A 308 -3.54 -12.54 6.68
N GLY A 309 -3.45 -12.13 7.94
CA GLY A 309 -2.26 -12.22 8.77
C GLY A 309 -2.50 -13.18 9.91
N ILE A 310 -1.68 -14.22 10.01
CA ILE A 310 -1.80 -15.30 11.01
C ILE A 310 -0.69 -15.08 12.03
N PRO A 311 -1.02 -14.63 13.26
CA PRO A 311 -0.05 -14.54 14.33
C PRO A 311 0.34 -15.92 14.83
N LEU A 312 1.65 -16.23 14.87
CA LEU A 312 2.19 -17.55 15.22
C LEU A 312 2.69 -17.64 16.67
N GLY A 313 2.96 -16.52 17.32
CA GLY A 313 3.70 -16.48 18.59
C GLY A 313 2.92 -15.99 19.83
N GLY A 314 1.62 -16.14 19.89
CA GLY A 314 0.85 -15.68 21.06
C GLY A 314 0.59 -14.17 21.12
N LYS A 315 1.41 -13.33 20.49
CA LYS A 315 1.20 -11.89 20.32
C LYS A 315 0.31 -11.64 19.10
N SER A 316 -0.54 -10.63 19.15
CA SER A 316 -1.28 -10.14 17.97
C SER A 316 -0.33 -9.57 16.92
N LEU A 317 -0.79 -9.44 15.68
CA LEU A 317 -0.02 -8.70 14.68
C LEU A 317 0.21 -7.25 15.17
N PRO A 318 1.38 -6.66 14.89
CA PRO A 318 1.57 -5.24 15.15
C PRO A 318 0.62 -4.40 14.28
N PHE A 319 0.11 -3.28 14.78
CA PHE A 319 -0.91 -2.46 14.11
C PHE A 319 -0.52 -2.04 12.67
N PHE A 320 0.78 -1.81 12.43
CA PHE A 320 1.29 -1.45 11.09
C PHE A 320 1.33 -2.62 10.10
N LYS A 321 1.03 -3.85 10.54
CA LYS A 321 0.86 -5.05 9.70
C LYS A 321 -0.59 -5.51 9.63
N GLN A 322 -1.46 -4.98 10.48
CA GLN A 322 -2.89 -5.26 10.45
C GLN A 322 -3.58 -4.55 9.28
N TYR A 323 -4.78 -4.97 8.98
CA TYR A 323 -5.65 -4.40 7.96
C TYR A 323 -6.65 -3.44 8.58
N SER A 324 -7.15 -2.51 7.77
CA SER A 324 -8.23 -1.60 8.12
C SER A 324 -9.06 -1.29 6.90
N ALA A 325 -10.35 -1.01 7.07
CA ALA A 325 -11.25 -0.66 5.99
C ALA A 325 -11.95 0.68 6.23
N GLY A 326 -12.39 1.31 5.13
CA GLY A 326 -12.97 2.65 5.10
C GLY A 326 -12.08 3.66 4.37
N GLY A 327 -12.67 4.80 4.04
CA GLY A 327 -12.00 5.88 3.32
C GLY A 327 -12.07 5.77 1.80
N PRO A 328 -11.45 6.74 1.11
CA PRO A 328 -11.66 6.93 -0.33
C PRO A 328 -11.12 5.81 -1.23
N TYR A 329 -10.28 4.90 -0.74
CA TYR A 329 -9.66 3.82 -1.51
C TYR A 329 -10.12 2.42 -1.10
N SER A 330 -11.13 2.32 -0.22
CA SER A 330 -11.65 1.09 0.34
C SER A 330 -13.18 1.15 0.40
N MET A 331 -13.80 1.01 1.55
CA MET A 331 -15.24 1.05 1.80
C MET A 331 -15.69 2.50 1.98
N ARG A 332 -16.11 3.15 0.89
CA ARG A 332 -16.29 4.63 0.81
C ARG A 332 -17.41 5.21 1.66
N ALA A 333 -18.37 4.40 2.12
CA ALA A 333 -19.41 4.87 3.02
C ALA A 333 -18.97 5.01 4.49
N TRP A 334 -17.77 4.57 4.81
CA TRP A 334 -17.16 4.72 6.14
C TRP A 334 -15.97 5.64 6.08
N GLY A 335 -15.71 6.34 7.16
CA GLY A 335 -14.46 7.09 7.35
C GLY A 335 -13.24 6.18 7.32
N LEU A 336 -12.06 6.76 7.20
CA LEU A 336 -10.81 6.03 7.18
C LEU A 336 -10.67 5.18 8.45
N ARG A 337 -10.50 3.85 8.32
CA ARG A 337 -10.35 2.88 9.41
C ARG A 337 -11.56 2.74 10.34
N GLN A 338 -12.75 3.11 9.89
CA GLN A 338 -13.95 3.11 10.73
C GLN A 338 -14.87 1.91 10.47
N LEU A 339 -14.52 1.00 9.57
CA LEU A 339 -15.26 -0.22 9.34
C LEU A 339 -14.53 -1.41 9.97
N GLY A 340 -15.26 -2.26 10.65
CA GLY A 340 -14.81 -3.50 11.33
C GLY A 340 -15.27 -3.47 12.79
N LEU A 341 -14.97 -4.43 13.59
CA LEU A 341 -14.46 -5.76 13.31
C LEU A 341 -15.66 -6.72 13.25
N GLY A 342 -15.84 -7.42 12.13
CA GLY A 342 -17.00 -8.29 11.94
C GLY A 342 -18.33 -7.57 12.14
N TYR A 343 -19.24 -8.14 12.93
CA TYR A 343 -20.50 -7.51 13.35
C TYR A 343 -20.47 -7.06 14.83
N SER A 344 -19.26 -6.86 15.38
CA SER A 344 -19.09 -6.37 16.74
C SER A 344 -19.80 -5.05 16.98
N ILE A 345 -20.60 -5.03 18.03
CA ILE A 345 -21.34 -3.83 18.49
C ILE A 345 -20.61 -3.09 19.62
N LEU A 346 -19.42 -3.52 20.03
CA LEU A 346 -18.65 -2.85 21.07
C LEU A 346 -18.42 -1.37 20.75
N ASN A 347 -18.39 -1.03 19.48
CA ASN A 347 -18.27 0.36 19.02
C ASN A 347 -19.47 1.25 19.40
N ASP A 348 -20.67 0.66 19.60
CA ASP A 348 -21.85 1.42 20.02
C ASP A 348 -21.81 1.84 21.50
N THR A 349 -20.95 1.19 22.29
CA THR A 349 -20.78 1.51 23.72
C THR A 349 -19.70 2.54 23.99
N ILE A 350 -18.86 2.86 22.97
CA ILE A 350 -17.75 3.79 23.09
C ILE A 350 -18.25 5.21 22.77
N PRO A 351 -17.94 6.23 23.59
CA PRO A 351 -18.32 7.61 23.30
C PRO A 351 -17.80 8.09 21.95
N GLU A 352 -18.57 8.93 21.25
CA GLU A 352 -18.22 9.49 19.92
C GLU A 352 -16.91 10.28 19.89
N THR A 353 -16.48 10.79 21.04
CA THR A 353 -15.20 11.49 21.21
C THR A 353 -14.00 10.56 21.25
N SER A 354 -14.22 9.24 21.19
CA SER A 354 -13.16 8.25 21.31
C SER A 354 -12.57 7.91 19.97
N PHE A 355 -11.28 7.65 19.97
CA PHE A 355 -10.53 7.10 18.85
C PHE A 355 -11.14 5.77 18.36
N ARG A 356 -11.56 5.75 17.10
CA ARG A 356 -12.27 4.61 16.49
C ARG A 356 -11.51 3.94 15.34
N ASP A 357 -10.20 4.06 15.29
CA ASP A 357 -9.42 3.33 14.29
C ASP A 357 -9.49 1.83 14.58
N LEU A 358 -10.07 1.10 13.63
CA LEU A 358 -10.28 -0.35 13.71
C LEU A 358 -9.24 -1.06 12.86
N PHE A 359 -8.51 -1.96 13.50
CA PHE A 359 -7.48 -2.77 12.86
C PHE A 359 -7.76 -4.24 13.13
N GLY A 360 -7.71 -5.06 12.09
CA GLY A 360 -7.89 -6.50 12.19
C GLY A 360 -6.82 -7.30 11.44
N ASP A 361 -6.83 -8.59 11.66
CA ASP A 361 -5.86 -9.51 11.07
C ASP A 361 -6.25 -9.98 9.66
N MET A 362 -7.52 -9.82 9.29
CA MET A 362 -8.06 -10.24 7.99
C MET A 362 -8.93 -9.15 7.38
N GLN A 363 -8.85 -8.98 6.06
CA GLN A 363 -9.71 -8.10 5.27
C GLN A 363 -10.17 -8.80 4.00
N LEU A 364 -11.46 -8.72 3.71
CA LEU A 364 -12.04 -9.09 2.43
C LEU A 364 -12.78 -7.88 1.86
N GLU A 365 -12.56 -7.59 0.59
CA GLU A 365 -13.14 -6.42 -0.07
C GLU A 365 -13.41 -6.69 -1.54
N ALA A 366 -14.57 -6.27 -2.01
CA ALA A 366 -14.97 -6.28 -3.40
C ALA A 366 -15.51 -4.90 -3.76
N ASN A 367 -14.95 -4.28 -4.79
CA ASN A 367 -15.37 -2.97 -5.28
C ASN A 367 -15.76 -3.11 -6.75
N PHE A 368 -16.86 -2.50 -7.12
CA PHE A 368 -17.34 -2.43 -8.50
C PHE A 368 -17.60 -0.97 -8.87
N GLU A 369 -17.19 -0.55 -10.06
CA GLU A 369 -17.46 0.77 -10.60
C GLU A 369 -17.90 0.69 -12.06
N TYR A 370 -18.97 1.40 -12.37
CA TYR A 370 -19.35 1.78 -13.73
C TYR A 370 -19.05 3.26 -13.91
N ARG A 371 -18.04 3.58 -14.73
CA ARG A 371 -17.55 4.93 -15.00
C ARG A 371 -18.02 5.36 -16.38
N PHE A 372 -18.56 6.57 -16.51
CA PHE A 372 -19.06 7.08 -17.79
C PHE A 372 -18.75 8.58 -17.95
N ASN A 373 -18.48 8.98 -19.18
CA ASN A 373 -18.23 10.36 -19.52
C ASN A 373 -19.52 11.16 -19.56
N VAL A 374 -19.55 12.31 -18.91
CA VAL A 374 -20.70 13.23 -18.87
C VAL A 374 -20.49 14.36 -19.88
N ALA A 375 -19.34 15.04 -19.82
CA ALA A 375 -19.03 16.18 -20.69
C ALA A 375 -17.50 16.34 -20.85
N THR A 376 -17.10 17.11 -21.84
CA THR A 376 -15.75 17.61 -21.99
C THR A 376 -15.81 19.13 -22.05
N ILE A 377 -15.15 19.80 -21.14
CA ILE A 377 -15.17 21.27 -20.95
C ILE A 377 -13.73 21.78 -21.14
N GLY A 378 -13.40 22.22 -22.34
CA GLY A 378 -12.02 22.58 -22.69
C GLY A 378 -11.07 21.39 -22.52
N PRO A 379 -9.99 21.51 -21.76
CA PRO A 379 -9.03 20.43 -21.50
C PRO A 379 -9.52 19.43 -20.42
N MET A 380 -10.58 19.77 -19.67
CA MET A 380 -11.09 18.98 -18.56
C MET A 380 -12.18 18.01 -19.05
N LYS A 381 -12.08 16.73 -18.68
CA LYS A 381 -13.13 15.75 -18.86
C LYS A 381 -13.91 15.57 -17.56
N LEU A 382 -15.20 15.76 -17.64
CA LEU A 382 -16.14 15.48 -16.57
C LEU A 382 -16.70 14.07 -16.77
N ALA A 383 -16.45 13.20 -15.82
CA ALA A 383 -17.01 11.86 -15.79
C ALA A 383 -17.77 11.65 -14.48
N SER A 384 -18.69 10.69 -14.50
CA SER A 384 -19.40 10.24 -13.30
C SER A 384 -19.22 8.74 -13.12
N THR A 385 -19.51 8.26 -11.92
CA THR A 385 -19.43 6.84 -11.60
C THR A 385 -20.61 6.42 -10.73
N LEU A 386 -21.03 5.19 -10.92
CA LEU A 386 -21.88 4.44 -9.99
C LEU A 386 -21.02 3.32 -9.42
N PHE A 387 -21.10 3.11 -8.13
CA PHE A 387 -20.26 2.09 -7.50
C PHE A 387 -20.95 1.35 -6.37
N THR A 388 -20.43 0.18 -6.07
CA THR A 388 -20.71 -0.57 -4.85
C THR A 388 -19.43 -1.06 -4.23
N ASP A 389 -19.35 -0.96 -2.91
CA ASP A 389 -18.26 -1.49 -2.09
C ASP A 389 -18.84 -2.52 -1.11
N ILE A 390 -18.20 -3.68 -1.04
CA ILE A 390 -18.63 -4.81 -0.22
C ILE A 390 -17.39 -5.33 0.52
N GLY A 391 -17.45 -5.48 1.84
CA GLY A 391 -16.31 -6.02 2.57
C GLY A 391 -16.39 -5.80 4.07
N ASN A 392 -15.35 -6.22 4.76
CA ASN A 392 -15.14 -5.95 6.18
C ASN A 392 -13.71 -6.35 6.60
N VAL A 393 -13.41 -6.13 7.88
CA VAL A 393 -12.17 -6.50 8.58
C VAL A 393 -12.53 -7.35 9.79
N TRP A 394 -11.69 -8.34 10.10
CA TRP A 394 -11.89 -9.29 11.21
C TRP A 394 -10.59 -9.60 11.93
N ASN A 395 -10.70 -10.11 13.14
CA ASN A 395 -9.61 -10.82 13.81
C ASN A 395 -9.59 -12.29 13.36
N VAL A 396 -8.39 -12.87 13.28
CA VAL A 396 -8.21 -14.31 12.99
C VAL A 396 -8.26 -15.12 14.28
N LYS A 397 -7.76 -14.54 15.39
CA LYS A 397 -7.81 -15.16 16.70
C LYS A 397 -9.03 -14.71 17.47
N LYS A 398 -9.64 -15.67 18.17
CA LYS A 398 -10.75 -15.42 19.07
C LYS A 398 -10.31 -14.50 20.20
N ASP A 399 -11.03 -13.41 20.39
CA ASP A 399 -10.92 -12.56 21.56
C ASP A 399 -12.10 -12.83 22.49
N ALA A 400 -11.80 -13.21 23.73
CA ALA A 400 -12.85 -13.47 24.72
C ALA A 400 -13.64 -12.20 25.07
N ALA A 401 -13.04 -11.02 24.88
CA ALA A 401 -13.69 -9.74 25.14
C ALA A 401 -14.62 -9.30 23.98
N ASP A 402 -14.35 -9.78 22.76
CA ASP A 402 -15.15 -9.46 21.57
C ASP A 402 -15.19 -10.65 20.60
N PRO A 403 -16.03 -11.67 20.91
CA PRO A 403 -16.14 -12.84 20.06
C PRO A 403 -16.76 -12.58 18.69
N ASP A 404 -17.48 -11.46 18.54
CA ASP A 404 -18.16 -11.05 17.30
C ASP A 404 -17.20 -10.39 16.30
N ALA A 405 -15.99 -10.08 16.72
CA ALA A 405 -14.91 -9.57 15.87
C ALA A 405 -14.15 -10.66 15.11
N GLU A 406 -14.34 -11.95 15.47
CA GLU A 406 -13.65 -13.07 14.83
C GLU A 406 -14.28 -13.43 13.48
N PHE A 407 -13.44 -13.76 12.49
CA PHE A 407 -13.92 -14.29 11.22
C PHE A 407 -14.54 -15.68 11.38
N SER A 408 -15.79 -15.83 10.94
CA SER A 408 -16.45 -17.13 10.85
C SER A 408 -17.38 -17.20 9.65
N LEU A 409 -17.38 -18.35 8.97
CA LEU A 409 -18.29 -18.59 7.85
C LEU A 409 -19.76 -18.65 8.29
N ASN A 410 -20.02 -19.02 9.55
CA ASN A 410 -21.39 -19.17 10.08
C ASN A 410 -22.14 -17.83 10.18
N HIS A 411 -21.44 -16.74 10.40
CA HIS A 411 -22.03 -15.39 10.48
C HIS A 411 -21.50 -14.43 9.41
N PHE A 412 -20.81 -14.94 8.40
CA PHE A 412 -20.24 -14.12 7.33
C PHE A 412 -21.24 -13.14 6.69
N THR A 413 -22.48 -13.60 6.47
CA THR A 413 -23.53 -12.75 5.93
C THR A 413 -23.96 -11.62 6.86
N LYS A 414 -23.79 -11.76 8.17
CA LYS A 414 -24.02 -10.69 9.16
C LYS A 414 -22.89 -9.68 9.13
N ASP A 415 -21.66 -10.15 8.99
CA ASP A 415 -20.43 -9.37 9.06
C ASP A 415 -20.23 -8.44 7.85
N ILE A 416 -20.73 -8.83 6.67
CA ILE A 416 -20.47 -8.08 5.45
C ILE A 416 -21.16 -6.71 5.47
N ALA A 417 -20.37 -5.67 5.28
CA ALA A 417 -20.80 -4.31 5.02
C ALA A 417 -21.02 -4.08 3.53
N ILE A 418 -22.04 -3.29 3.17
CA ILE A 418 -22.39 -2.97 1.78
C ILE A 418 -22.65 -1.47 1.66
N ALA A 419 -21.99 -0.84 0.70
CA ALA A 419 -22.23 0.53 0.30
C ALA A 419 -22.63 0.64 -1.17
N LEU A 420 -23.48 1.61 -1.47
CA LEU A 420 -23.76 2.08 -2.81
C LEU A 420 -23.43 3.57 -2.91
N GLY A 421 -22.97 4.01 -4.06
CA GLY A 421 -22.62 5.41 -4.21
C GLY A 421 -22.52 5.88 -5.65
N THR A 422 -22.36 7.18 -5.76
CA THR A 422 -22.09 7.88 -7.00
C THR A 422 -20.94 8.86 -6.79
N GLY A 423 -20.29 9.28 -7.87
CA GLY A 423 -19.22 10.23 -7.75
C GLY A 423 -18.93 10.99 -9.02
N LEU A 424 -18.31 12.14 -8.87
CA LEU A 424 -17.80 12.97 -9.95
C LEU A 424 -16.31 12.81 -10.09
N ARG A 425 -15.84 12.86 -11.33
CA ARG A 425 -14.45 12.75 -11.75
C ARG A 425 -14.10 13.95 -12.61
N LEU A 426 -13.18 14.78 -12.14
CA LEU A 426 -12.63 15.92 -12.89
C LEU A 426 -11.24 15.53 -13.36
N ASP A 427 -11.13 15.12 -14.64
CA ASP A 427 -9.87 14.70 -15.25
C ASP A 427 -9.25 15.85 -16.04
N PHE A 428 -8.12 16.34 -15.56
CA PHE A 428 -7.33 17.43 -16.13
C PHE A 428 -6.17 16.92 -17.00
N SER A 429 -6.14 15.63 -17.36
CA SER A 429 -5.06 14.93 -18.07
C SER A 429 -3.78 14.72 -17.24
N TYR A 430 -3.42 15.62 -16.34
CA TYR A 430 -2.25 15.51 -15.45
C TYR A 430 -2.61 14.92 -14.09
N PHE A 431 -3.81 15.19 -13.63
CA PHE A 431 -4.36 14.66 -12.37
C PHE A 431 -5.87 14.56 -12.48
N LEU A 432 -6.42 13.69 -11.67
CA LEU A 432 -7.86 13.45 -11.57
C LEU A 432 -8.30 13.73 -10.15
N ILE A 433 -9.27 14.63 -9.99
CA ILE A 433 -9.95 14.87 -8.71
C ILE A 433 -11.25 14.11 -8.73
N ARG A 434 -11.56 13.43 -7.64
CA ARG A 434 -12.84 12.74 -7.48
C ARG A 434 -13.52 13.16 -6.18
N VAL A 435 -14.84 13.25 -6.27
CA VAL A 435 -15.72 13.44 -5.12
C VAL A 435 -16.74 12.31 -5.16
N ASP A 436 -16.72 11.46 -4.17
CA ASP A 436 -17.62 10.33 -4.03
C ASP A 436 -18.63 10.59 -2.93
N PHE A 437 -19.89 10.32 -3.20
CA PHE A 437 -20.96 10.22 -2.23
C PHE A 437 -21.34 8.75 -2.09
N ALA A 438 -21.25 8.22 -0.89
CA ALA A 438 -21.55 6.81 -0.60
C ALA A 438 -22.58 6.71 0.53
N TYR A 439 -23.52 5.79 0.37
CA TYR A 439 -24.56 5.47 1.33
C TYR A 439 -24.35 4.04 1.85
N LYS A 440 -24.50 3.86 3.18
CA LYS A 440 -24.47 2.54 3.82
C LYS A 440 -25.77 1.81 3.54
N VAL A 441 -25.72 0.75 2.77
CA VAL A 441 -26.88 -0.13 2.53
C VAL A 441 -26.99 -1.17 3.65
N LYS A 442 -25.82 -1.62 4.13
CA LYS A 442 -25.72 -2.53 5.27
C LYS A 442 -24.50 -2.18 6.11
N ASP A 443 -24.73 -1.87 7.38
CA ASP A 443 -23.67 -1.63 8.38
C ASP A 443 -23.74 -2.73 9.45
N PRO A 444 -22.77 -3.66 9.49
CA PRO A 444 -22.80 -4.79 10.43
C PRO A 444 -22.72 -4.38 11.91
N GLY A 445 -22.17 -3.20 12.22
CA GLY A 445 -22.15 -2.65 13.58
C GLY A 445 -23.50 -2.13 14.07
N ARG A 446 -24.54 -2.16 13.24
CA ARG A 446 -25.89 -1.70 13.59
C ARG A 446 -26.77 -2.86 14.09
N ILE A 447 -27.35 -2.70 15.28
CA ILE A 447 -28.19 -3.73 15.89
C ILE A 447 -29.56 -3.84 15.19
N THR A 448 -30.15 -2.70 14.78
CA THR A 448 -31.48 -2.65 14.17
C THR A 448 -31.48 -3.26 12.78
N ASN A 449 -32.51 -4.08 12.46
CA ASN A 449 -32.73 -4.70 11.16
C ASN A 449 -31.53 -5.50 10.62
N ASN A 450 -30.76 -6.19 11.52
CA ASN A 450 -29.53 -6.91 11.17
C ASN A 450 -28.56 -6.08 10.30
N GLY A 451 -28.45 -4.79 10.61
CA GLY A 451 -27.56 -3.87 9.90
C GLY A 451 -28.11 -3.29 8.59
N TRP A 452 -29.23 -3.80 8.05
CA TRP A 452 -29.80 -3.30 6.82
C TRP A 452 -30.45 -1.93 7.00
N MET A 453 -30.18 -1.04 6.04
CA MET A 453 -30.74 0.31 5.98
C MET A 453 -31.61 0.50 4.75
N SER A 454 -32.76 1.11 4.93
CA SER A 454 -33.64 1.49 3.83
C SER A 454 -33.34 2.93 3.39
N ILE A 455 -33.80 3.29 2.17
CA ILE A 455 -33.71 4.69 1.69
C ILE A 455 -34.43 5.65 2.65
N LYS A 456 -35.44 5.17 3.38
CA LYS A 456 -36.18 5.97 4.39
C LYS A 456 -35.33 6.31 5.62
N ASP A 457 -34.29 5.52 5.88
CA ASP A 457 -33.34 5.77 6.99
C ASP A 457 -32.31 6.85 6.63
N PHE A 458 -32.29 7.32 5.36
CA PHE A 458 -31.40 8.38 4.93
C PHE A 458 -31.76 9.71 5.62
N THR A 459 -30.77 10.33 6.24
CA THR A 459 -30.90 11.65 6.86
C THR A 459 -29.62 12.46 6.70
N TRP A 460 -29.77 13.73 6.38
CA TRP A 460 -28.66 14.70 6.37
C TRP A 460 -28.25 15.14 7.78
N LYS A 461 -29.15 14.94 8.76
CA LYS A 461 -28.90 15.32 10.15
C LYS A 461 -28.30 14.15 10.92
N GLU A 462 -27.46 14.47 11.89
CA GLU A 462 -27.10 13.49 12.91
C GLU A 462 -28.35 13.12 13.69
N VAL A 463 -28.67 11.83 13.71
CA VAL A 463 -29.82 11.35 14.47
C VAL A 463 -29.33 11.00 15.86
N ARG A 464 -29.79 11.74 16.85
CA ARG A 464 -29.63 11.36 18.26
C ARG A 464 -30.72 10.35 18.60
N ASN A 465 -30.35 9.18 19.02
CA ASN A 465 -31.32 8.21 19.52
C ASN A 465 -31.88 8.68 20.91
N ASN A 466 -32.96 8.07 21.34
CA ASN A 466 -33.62 8.43 22.61
C ASN A 466 -32.77 8.23 23.88
N GLN A 467 -31.56 7.67 23.74
CA GLN A 467 -30.57 7.43 24.80
C GLN A 467 -29.44 8.48 24.78
N GLY A 468 -29.55 9.54 23.95
CA GLY A 468 -28.53 10.58 23.84
C GLY A 468 -27.30 10.20 23.06
N LYS A 469 -27.27 9.01 22.48
CA LYS A 469 -26.22 8.56 21.55
C LYS A 469 -26.51 9.13 20.16
N THR A 470 -25.50 9.67 19.51
CA THR A 470 -25.59 10.12 18.13
C THR A 470 -25.45 8.89 17.21
N GLU A 471 -26.47 8.58 16.41
CA GLU A 471 -26.30 7.57 15.37
C GLU A 471 -25.28 8.07 14.35
N ILE A 472 -24.32 7.22 14.00
CA ILE A 472 -23.31 7.51 12.99
C ILE A 472 -24.01 7.79 11.66
N ARG A 473 -23.55 8.79 10.94
CA ARG A 473 -24.08 9.17 9.62
C ARG A 473 -24.15 7.95 8.69
N ASN A 474 -25.29 7.79 8.01
CA ASN A 474 -25.52 6.69 7.07
C ASN A 474 -24.81 6.89 5.73
N TYR A 475 -24.10 8.00 5.54
CA TYR A 475 -23.41 8.37 4.31
C TYR A 475 -22.05 8.98 4.60
N ALA A 476 -21.23 9.00 3.57
CA ALA A 476 -19.96 9.71 3.60
C ALA A 476 -19.69 10.42 2.27
N PHE A 477 -19.01 11.56 2.36
CA PHE A 477 -18.37 12.21 1.23
C PHE A 477 -16.87 11.91 1.28
N GLN A 478 -16.34 11.43 0.17
CA GLN A 478 -14.91 11.14 0.05
C GLN A 478 -14.29 11.98 -1.05
N LEU A 479 -13.24 12.71 -0.70
CA LEU A 479 -12.40 13.42 -1.67
C LEU A 479 -11.17 12.54 -1.97
N GLY A 480 -10.82 12.41 -3.22
CA GLY A 480 -9.64 11.64 -3.63
C GLY A 480 -8.95 12.23 -4.85
N ILE A 481 -7.66 11.94 -4.97
CA ILE A 481 -6.86 12.25 -6.17
C ILE A 481 -6.52 10.91 -6.85
N GLY A 482 -6.76 10.81 -8.15
CA GLY A 482 -6.63 9.57 -8.90
C GLY A 482 -7.83 8.63 -8.79
N LEU A 483 -7.76 7.49 -9.48
CA LEU A 483 -8.78 6.44 -9.40
C LEU A 483 -8.61 5.64 -8.10
N PRO A 484 -9.69 5.04 -7.55
CA PRO A 484 -9.60 4.27 -6.31
C PRO A 484 -8.84 2.94 -6.51
N PHE A 485 -8.88 2.38 -7.73
CA PHE A 485 -8.15 1.17 -8.12
C PHE A 485 -7.98 1.06 -9.63
#